data_42b19deee159d6cb0799e030060b88de
#
_entry.id   42b19deee159d6cb0799e030060b88de
#
_cell.length_a   1.000
_cell.length_b   1.000
_cell.length_c   1.000
_cell.angle_alpha   90.00
_cell.angle_beta   90.00
_cell.angle_gamma   90.00
#
_symmetry.space_group_name_H-M   'P 1'
#
loop_
_entity.id
_entity.type
_entity.pdbx_description
1 polymer ?
#
loop_
_entity_poly.entity_id
_entity_poly.type
_entity_poly.pdbx_seq_one_letter_code
_entity_poly.pdbx_strand_id
1 'polypeptide(L)'
;MHIRQLLSIAAGLMLLTLSATLAAGGHAKMSGKIKAHAQSGKADMVDVIVRYKAKPKRAELDRAARMGAKTKRDYGRLKMRAMRIPAHKLDKLARHKDVEFVSADGVVLGLTEAARLTANEPAGHTGNDAFKGGHVQVAVIDSGVTDHYDLSEKYKQYDFVGGLFPSQADNKPLNDPFGHGTHVAGVIAGDGRGSDNSEYRGAAKKADIFSLRVLDEDGRGVVSDVIAALDWVLQYGDSMSIRVVNLSLGKAVEIAAADDPLVQAVEAVWDAGFVVVASAGNYGRGGHFTITSPGNSRKVITVGSLTDAGTGTNFADDFVSTYSSRGPTLYDHVLKPDLLAPGNRLVAPIPDNALLRAELPDRVVDCSQDEDRCDDYLELSGTSMAAAMVSATAARMLDKDPGLSPDTIKARLMRSARKIDGDATVTGTGVLDIDAAMNETGTMTSAALSPRIAHSKDSRVILVEDTASLWGDAYWSAGYLWSDGYLWSDGYLWSDGYLWSDGYLWSDGYLWSDGYLWSDGYLWSDGYLWSDGYLWSDGYLWSDGYLWSDAVGDATPLFDAQGQSFLLNDD
;
A
#
# COMPACT_ATOMS: atom_id res chain seq x y z
N MET A 1 -16.09 65.28 -6.69
CA MET A 1 -14.74 64.78 -6.28
C MET A 1 -14.77 63.37 -5.68
N HIS A 2 -15.91 62.71 -5.53
CA HIS A 2 -16.01 61.40 -4.88
C HIS A 2 -16.06 60.17 -5.82
N ILE A 3 -16.40 60.34 -7.08
CA ILE A 3 -16.54 59.20 -8.03
C ILE A 3 -15.16 58.71 -8.54
N ARG A 4 -14.17 59.58 -8.66
CA ARG A 4 -12.82 59.20 -9.12
C ARG A 4 -11.99 58.44 -8.04
N GLN A 5 -12.27 58.66 -6.77
CA GLN A 5 -11.60 57.91 -5.68
C GLN A 5 -12.16 56.49 -5.50
N LEU A 6 -13.46 56.30 -5.73
CA LEU A 6 -14.06 54.96 -5.67
C LEU A 6 -13.62 54.06 -6.84
N LEU A 7 -13.41 54.60 -8.02
CA LEU A 7 -12.91 53.85 -9.17
C LEU A 7 -11.42 53.44 -9.00
N SER A 8 -10.63 54.27 -8.32
CA SER A 8 -9.22 53.93 -8.06
C SER A 8 -9.07 52.83 -6.96
N ILE A 9 -9.96 52.79 -5.98
CA ILE A 9 -9.96 51.76 -4.95
C ILE A 9 -10.47 50.42 -5.51
N ALA A 10 -11.49 50.46 -6.36
CA ALA A 10 -12.02 49.27 -7.02
C ALA A 10 -10.99 48.65 -8.00
N ALA A 11 -10.25 49.48 -8.75
CA ALA A 11 -9.20 49.02 -9.63
C ALA A 11 -7.98 48.47 -8.86
N GLY A 12 -7.64 49.07 -7.72
CA GLY A 12 -6.57 48.58 -6.84
C GLY A 12 -6.93 47.25 -6.17
N LEU A 13 -8.19 47.07 -5.71
CA LEU A 13 -8.68 45.81 -5.17
C LEU A 13 -8.76 44.70 -6.24
N MET A 14 -9.20 45.05 -7.46
CA MET A 14 -9.27 44.09 -8.56
C MET A 14 -7.90 43.64 -9.06
N LEU A 15 -6.90 44.51 -9.02
CA LEU A 15 -5.49 44.16 -9.32
C LEU A 15 -4.84 43.33 -8.19
N LEU A 16 -5.19 43.58 -6.93
CA LEU A 16 -4.72 42.77 -5.78
C LEU A 16 -5.37 41.38 -5.76
N THR A 17 -6.66 41.28 -6.11
CA THR A 17 -7.32 39.95 -6.22
C THR A 17 -6.85 39.16 -7.44
N LEU A 18 -6.56 39.83 -8.58
CA LEU A 18 -5.99 39.16 -9.75
C LEU A 18 -4.54 38.70 -9.51
N SER A 19 -3.76 39.46 -8.75
CA SER A 19 -2.40 39.08 -8.35
C SER A 19 -2.40 37.92 -7.35
N ALA A 20 -3.35 37.88 -6.42
CA ALA A 20 -3.52 36.79 -5.45
C ALA A 20 -3.98 35.49 -6.12
N THR A 21 -4.88 35.55 -7.11
CA THR A 21 -5.33 34.38 -7.86
C THR A 21 -4.25 33.84 -8.80
N LEU A 22 -3.40 34.68 -9.36
CA LEU A 22 -2.24 34.25 -10.15
C LEU A 22 -1.13 33.64 -9.26
N ALA A 23 -0.96 34.11 -8.03
CA ALA A 23 -0.04 33.52 -7.06
C ALA A 23 -0.54 32.16 -6.54
N ALA A 24 -1.86 32.03 -6.28
CA ALA A 24 -2.46 30.78 -5.83
C ALA A 24 -2.36 29.64 -6.86
N GLY A 25 -2.43 29.93 -8.15
CA GLY A 25 -2.44 28.92 -9.22
C GLY A 25 -1.12 28.12 -9.35
N GLY A 26 0.00 28.66 -8.89
CA GLY A 26 1.30 27.94 -8.90
C GLY A 26 1.47 27.05 -7.65
N HIS A 27 1.02 27.52 -6.51
CA HIS A 27 1.11 26.78 -5.25
C HIS A 27 0.15 25.59 -5.18
N ALA A 28 -0.98 25.64 -5.88
CA ALA A 28 -1.93 24.53 -5.94
C ALA A 28 -1.37 23.27 -6.62
N LYS A 29 -0.31 23.42 -7.44
CA LYS A 29 0.31 22.31 -8.19
C LYS A 29 1.60 21.80 -7.56
N MET A 30 1.82 22.01 -6.29
CA MET A 30 3.03 21.58 -5.57
C MET A 30 2.68 20.94 -4.25
N SER A 31 3.40 19.87 -3.88
CA SER A 31 3.32 19.30 -2.55
C SER A 31 3.74 20.32 -1.47
N GLY A 32 3.27 20.15 -0.23
CA GLY A 32 3.56 21.05 0.87
C GLY A 32 5.07 21.29 1.06
N LYS A 33 5.85 20.24 0.98
CA LYS A 33 7.31 20.27 1.08
C LYS A 33 7.96 21.11 -0.03
N ILE A 34 7.49 20.96 -1.26
CA ILE A 34 7.97 21.74 -2.41
C ILE A 34 7.53 23.19 -2.32
N LYS A 35 6.33 23.48 -1.83
CA LYS A 35 5.88 24.85 -1.53
C LYS A 35 6.81 25.56 -0.55
N ALA A 36 7.19 24.88 0.54
CA ALA A 36 8.11 25.42 1.52
C ALA A 36 9.48 25.76 0.92
N HIS A 37 10.01 24.88 0.08
CA HIS A 37 11.25 25.16 -0.66
C HIS A 37 11.12 26.37 -1.62
N ALA A 38 10.03 26.44 -2.37
CA ALA A 38 9.77 27.56 -3.30
C ALA A 38 9.69 28.90 -2.56
N GLN A 39 9.04 28.93 -1.39
CA GLN A 39 8.87 30.12 -0.56
C GLN A 39 10.16 30.54 0.16
N SER A 40 11.11 29.64 0.38
CA SER A 40 12.39 29.97 1.01
C SER A 40 13.22 30.95 0.22
N GLY A 41 12.97 31.09 -1.09
CA GLY A 41 13.70 31.96 -2.02
C GLY A 41 15.17 31.59 -2.23
N LYS A 42 15.63 30.48 -1.61
CA LYS A 42 17.01 30.04 -1.70
C LYS A 42 17.36 29.51 -3.09
N ALA A 43 18.62 29.57 -3.44
CA ALA A 43 19.13 29.03 -4.69
C ALA A 43 19.51 27.53 -4.59
N ASP A 44 19.24 26.91 -3.43
CA ASP A 44 19.54 25.50 -3.19
C ASP A 44 18.85 24.63 -4.24
N MET A 45 19.54 23.58 -4.65
CA MET A 45 19.01 22.61 -5.61
C MET A 45 18.11 21.61 -4.90
N VAL A 46 16.93 21.39 -5.44
CA VAL A 46 15.92 20.46 -4.91
C VAL A 46 15.64 19.37 -5.94
N ASP A 47 15.58 18.14 -5.47
CA ASP A 47 15.19 16.99 -6.27
C ASP A 47 13.66 16.87 -6.29
N VAL A 48 13.09 16.82 -7.50
CA VAL A 48 11.64 16.83 -7.71
C VAL A 48 11.22 15.83 -8.78
N ILE A 49 10.00 15.36 -8.66
CA ILE A 49 9.28 14.64 -9.71
C ILE A 49 8.22 15.58 -10.26
N VAL A 50 8.28 15.84 -11.56
CA VAL A 50 7.33 16.68 -12.29
C VAL A 50 6.41 15.81 -13.10
N ARG A 51 5.12 15.89 -12.84
CA ARG A 51 4.05 15.26 -13.63
C ARG A 51 3.54 16.25 -14.67
N TYR A 52 3.39 15.81 -15.89
CA TYR A 52 2.90 16.59 -17.01
C TYR A 52 1.53 16.07 -17.47
N LYS A 53 0.68 16.97 -17.98
CA LYS A 53 -0.63 16.61 -18.57
C LYS A 53 -0.51 15.67 -19.77
N ALA A 54 0.59 15.78 -20.50
CA ALA A 54 0.94 14.92 -21.63
C ALA A 54 2.45 14.70 -21.66
N LYS A 55 2.93 13.74 -22.44
CA LYS A 55 4.37 13.51 -22.62
C LYS A 55 5.06 14.83 -22.97
N PRO A 56 6.07 15.28 -22.18
CA PRO A 56 6.70 16.58 -22.39
C PRO A 56 7.43 16.62 -23.73
N LYS A 57 7.22 17.71 -24.46
CA LYS A 57 7.91 17.98 -25.72
C LYS A 57 9.30 18.58 -25.45
N ARG A 58 10.17 18.57 -26.46
CA ARG A 58 11.53 19.09 -26.34
C ARG A 58 11.56 20.56 -25.85
N ALA A 59 10.58 21.37 -26.25
CA ALA A 59 10.47 22.77 -25.82
C ALA A 59 10.27 22.94 -24.31
N GLU A 60 9.53 22.04 -23.67
CA GLU A 60 9.36 22.02 -22.21
C GLU A 60 10.66 21.63 -21.51
N LEU A 61 11.38 20.67 -22.10
CA LEU A 61 12.67 20.21 -21.61
C LEU A 61 13.71 21.31 -21.63
N ASP A 62 13.81 22.01 -22.79
CA ASP A 62 14.72 23.14 -22.97
C ASP A 62 14.38 24.32 -22.04
N ARG A 63 13.09 24.48 -21.73
CA ARG A 63 12.64 25.52 -20.79
C ARG A 63 13.07 25.19 -19.35
N ALA A 64 12.89 23.95 -18.90
CA ALA A 64 13.37 23.51 -17.59
C ALA A 64 14.89 23.68 -17.48
N ALA A 65 15.64 23.29 -18.52
CA ALA A 65 17.09 23.48 -18.58
C ALA A 65 17.48 24.96 -18.47
N ARG A 66 16.77 25.89 -19.16
CA ARG A 66 17.00 27.35 -19.04
C ARG A 66 16.69 27.89 -17.63
N MET A 67 15.92 27.18 -16.83
CA MET A 67 15.70 27.49 -15.40
C MET A 67 16.79 26.92 -14.49
N GLY A 68 17.80 26.25 -15.04
CA GLY A 68 18.87 25.60 -14.30
C GLY A 68 18.52 24.19 -13.83
N ALA A 69 17.43 23.61 -14.33
CA ALA A 69 17.08 22.24 -14.02
C ALA A 69 18.03 21.25 -14.70
N LYS A 70 18.45 20.24 -13.94
CA LYS A 70 19.18 19.07 -14.43
C LYS A 70 18.24 17.87 -14.41
N THR A 71 17.95 17.32 -15.59
CA THR A 71 17.12 16.10 -15.67
C THR A 71 17.91 14.92 -15.11
N LYS A 72 17.34 14.22 -14.15
CA LYS A 72 17.81 12.90 -13.70
C LYS A 72 17.30 11.83 -14.65
N ARG A 73 15.96 11.84 -14.91
CA ARG A 73 15.30 10.81 -15.71
C ARG A 73 14.00 11.29 -16.34
N ASP A 74 13.63 10.69 -17.46
CA ASP A 74 12.38 10.91 -18.18
C ASP A 74 11.58 9.60 -18.21
N TYR A 75 10.38 9.60 -17.63
CA TYR A 75 9.43 8.48 -17.60
C TYR A 75 8.33 8.77 -18.62
N GLY A 76 8.64 8.53 -19.88
CA GLY A 76 7.77 8.96 -20.98
C GLY A 76 6.39 8.31 -21.00
N ARG A 77 6.27 7.06 -20.51
CA ARG A 77 4.98 6.35 -20.40
C ARG A 77 4.13 6.93 -19.28
N LEU A 78 4.75 7.31 -18.20
CA LEU A 78 4.09 7.87 -16.99
C LEU A 78 3.87 9.39 -17.10
N LYS A 79 4.33 10.04 -18.18
CA LYS A 79 4.29 11.51 -18.35
C LYS A 79 4.99 12.25 -17.21
N MET A 80 6.00 11.66 -16.61
CA MET A 80 6.74 12.17 -15.47
C MET A 80 8.21 12.40 -15.80
N ARG A 81 8.86 13.23 -14.99
CA ARG A 81 10.29 13.47 -15.06
C ARG A 81 10.87 13.74 -13.68
N ALA A 82 11.93 13.03 -13.33
CA ALA A 82 12.77 13.37 -12.18
C ALA A 82 13.82 14.40 -12.61
N MET A 83 13.98 15.47 -11.82
CA MET A 83 14.95 16.50 -12.07
C MET A 83 15.41 17.18 -10.79
N ARG A 84 16.59 17.78 -10.87
CA ARG A 84 17.15 18.65 -9.83
C ARG A 84 17.06 20.09 -10.30
N ILE A 85 16.41 20.97 -9.54
CA ILE A 85 16.10 22.35 -9.94
C ILE A 85 16.35 23.32 -8.78
N PRO A 86 16.80 24.58 -9.05
CA PRO A 86 16.91 25.60 -8.00
C PRO A 86 15.54 25.91 -7.37
N ALA A 87 15.45 25.89 -6.03
CA ALA A 87 14.21 26.08 -5.28
C ALA A 87 13.42 27.33 -5.69
N HIS A 88 14.10 28.46 -5.90
CA HIS A 88 13.47 29.72 -6.33
C HIS A 88 12.87 29.69 -7.77
N LYS A 89 13.07 28.60 -8.51
CA LYS A 89 12.47 28.40 -9.85
C LYS A 89 11.23 27.49 -9.83
N LEU A 90 10.93 26.87 -8.69
CA LEU A 90 9.83 25.91 -8.55
C LEU A 90 8.48 26.54 -8.88
N ASP A 91 8.19 27.74 -8.38
CA ASP A 91 6.96 28.47 -8.70
C ASP A 91 6.80 28.70 -10.21
N LYS A 92 7.88 29.09 -10.88
CA LYS A 92 7.85 29.31 -12.34
C LYS A 92 7.63 28.02 -13.10
N LEU A 93 8.18 26.91 -12.62
CA LEU A 93 7.97 25.58 -13.18
C LEU A 93 6.52 25.14 -13.01
N ALA A 94 5.99 25.19 -11.78
CA ALA A 94 4.65 24.73 -11.44
C ALA A 94 3.53 25.52 -12.14
N ARG A 95 3.73 26.82 -12.36
CA ARG A 95 2.77 27.67 -13.11
C ARG A 95 2.66 27.34 -14.59
N HIS A 96 3.56 26.52 -15.12
CA HIS A 96 3.49 26.19 -16.53
C HIS A 96 2.21 25.40 -16.84
N LYS A 97 1.57 25.72 -17.96
CA LYS A 97 0.28 25.15 -18.35
C LYS A 97 0.31 23.62 -18.52
N ASP A 98 1.45 23.09 -18.97
CA ASP A 98 1.65 21.68 -19.25
C ASP A 98 2.13 20.89 -18.03
N VAL A 99 2.50 21.57 -16.93
CA VAL A 99 2.80 20.95 -15.64
C VAL A 99 1.49 20.70 -14.91
N GLU A 100 1.30 19.49 -14.48
CA GLU A 100 0.16 19.06 -13.69
C GLU A 100 0.45 19.17 -12.20
N PHE A 101 1.56 18.56 -11.76
CA PHE A 101 1.97 18.59 -10.36
C PHE A 101 3.50 18.51 -10.20
N VAL A 102 4.01 18.99 -9.07
CA VAL A 102 5.42 18.93 -8.68
C VAL A 102 5.51 18.42 -7.24
N SER A 103 6.13 17.27 -7.05
CA SER A 103 6.37 16.64 -5.74
C SER A 103 7.85 16.48 -5.44
N ALA A 104 8.20 16.24 -4.18
CA ALA A 104 9.55 15.89 -3.81
C ALA A 104 9.93 14.50 -4.36
N ASP A 105 11.18 14.33 -4.76
CA ASP A 105 11.79 13.01 -4.95
C ASP A 105 12.20 12.49 -3.56
N GLY A 106 11.22 11.89 -2.87
CA GLY A 106 11.31 11.50 -1.46
C GLY A 106 12.08 10.19 -1.27
N VAL A 107 12.48 9.93 -0.03
CA VAL A 107 13.11 8.67 0.38
C VAL A 107 12.03 7.59 0.53
N VAL A 108 12.33 6.40 0.06
CA VAL A 108 11.60 5.16 0.32
C VAL A 108 12.47 4.22 1.15
N LEU A 109 11.85 3.36 1.95
CA LEU A 109 12.53 2.42 2.84
C LEU A 109 11.98 1.01 2.63
N GLY A 110 12.83 0.01 2.72
CA GLY A 110 12.42 -1.37 2.93
C GLY A 110 11.70 -1.50 4.29
N LEU A 111 10.58 -2.20 4.33
CA LEU A 111 9.70 -2.24 5.49
C LEU A 111 9.91 -3.52 6.31
N THR A 112 11.04 -3.60 7.03
CA THR A 112 11.27 -4.60 8.07
C THR A 112 11.05 -4.02 9.46
N GLU A 113 10.53 -4.83 10.34
CA GLU A 113 10.53 -4.60 11.78
C GLU A 113 11.57 -5.54 12.41
N ALA A 114 12.52 -5.02 13.15
CA ALA A 114 13.36 -5.83 14.00
C ALA A 114 12.48 -6.36 15.14
N ALA A 115 12.07 -7.62 15.07
CA ALA A 115 11.20 -8.23 16.08
C ALA A 115 11.94 -8.31 17.41
N ARG A 116 11.64 -7.38 18.30
CA ARG A 116 11.94 -7.55 19.72
C ARG A 116 10.79 -8.34 20.35
N LEU A 117 11.11 -9.51 20.82
CA LEU A 117 10.39 -10.36 21.77
C LEU A 117 9.82 -11.69 21.23
N THR A 118 10.23 -12.73 21.94
CA THR A 118 9.73 -14.08 22.17
C THR A 118 9.48 -14.98 20.97
N ALA A 119 10.24 -16.05 21.02
CA ALA A 119 10.23 -17.17 20.09
C ALA A 119 8.92 -17.95 20.15
N ASN A 120 8.40 -18.28 19.00
CA ASN A 120 7.65 -19.49 18.74
C ASN A 120 7.69 -19.80 17.23
N GLU A 121 7.57 -21.07 16.90
CA GLU A 121 7.92 -21.67 15.62
C GLU A 121 7.21 -21.06 14.39
N PRO A 122 7.87 -21.09 13.21
CA PRO A 122 7.28 -20.59 11.98
C PRO A 122 6.09 -21.47 11.55
N ALA A 123 5.00 -20.84 11.16
CA ALA A 123 3.86 -21.52 10.57
C ALA A 123 4.28 -22.24 9.28
N GLY A 124 4.17 -23.55 9.28
CA GLY A 124 4.38 -24.35 8.08
C GLY A 124 3.34 -23.97 7.00
N HIS A 125 3.81 -23.47 5.86
CA HIS A 125 2.93 -23.13 4.76
C HIS A 125 2.48 -24.38 4.02
N THR A 126 1.39 -24.98 4.44
CA THR A 126 0.80 -26.16 3.80
C THR A 126 -0.26 -25.76 2.79
N GLY A 127 0.13 -25.14 1.69
CA GLY A 127 -0.77 -24.98 0.55
C GLY A 127 -0.70 -26.20 -0.38
N ASN A 128 -1.82 -26.49 -1.05
CA ASN A 128 -1.89 -27.55 -2.05
C ASN A 128 -0.81 -27.38 -3.12
N ASP A 129 0.08 -28.38 -3.25
CA ASP A 129 1.26 -28.37 -4.11
C ASP A 129 0.94 -28.48 -5.63
N ALA A 130 -0.32 -28.50 -6.04
CA ALA A 130 -0.71 -28.69 -7.42
C ALA A 130 -0.27 -27.51 -8.33
N PHE A 131 -0.37 -26.29 -7.82
CA PHE A 131 0.00 -25.07 -8.54
C PHE A 131 1.12 -24.37 -7.81
N LYS A 132 2.30 -24.28 -8.43
CA LYS A 132 3.56 -23.86 -7.79
C LYS A 132 4.07 -22.52 -8.32
N GLY A 133 3.29 -21.84 -9.17
CA GLY A 133 3.69 -20.60 -9.82
C GLY A 133 4.66 -20.76 -10.98
N GLY A 134 4.81 -21.99 -11.51
CA GLY A 134 5.93 -22.37 -12.39
C GLY A 134 5.96 -21.74 -13.80
N HIS A 135 4.99 -20.92 -14.15
CA HIS A 135 4.94 -20.21 -15.43
C HIS A 135 4.77 -18.69 -15.22
N VAL A 136 4.85 -18.23 -13.99
CA VAL A 136 4.63 -16.84 -13.63
C VAL A 136 5.92 -16.20 -13.15
N GLN A 137 6.25 -15.07 -13.75
CA GLN A 137 7.39 -14.26 -13.35
C GLN A 137 6.92 -13.18 -12.37
N VAL A 138 7.62 -13.05 -11.25
CA VAL A 138 7.36 -12.03 -10.22
C VAL A 138 8.48 -11.01 -10.22
N ALA A 139 8.14 -9.74 -10.43
CA ALA A 139 9.08 -8.64 -10.22
C ALA A 139 9.11 -8.24 -8.74
N VAL A 140 10.27 -8.34 -8.10
CA VAL A 140 10.53 -7.89 -6.73
C VAL A 140 11.28 -6.57 -6.81
N ILE A 141 10.61 -5.47 -6.45
CA ILE A 141 11.19 -4.12 -6.41
C ILE A 141 11.67 -3.86 -4.99
N ASP A 142 12.99 -4.03 -4.75
CA ASP A 142 13.56 -4.10 -3.40
C ASP A 142 15.07 -3.77 -3.38
N SER A 143 15.83 -4.29 -2.41
CA SER A 143 17.27 -4.09 -2.22
C SER A 143 18.17 -4.95 -3.10
N GLY A 144 17.59 -5.85 -3.86
CA GLY A 144 18.32 -6.82 -4.69
C GLY A 144 17.93 -8.24 -4.34
N VAL A 145 18.58 -9.19 -4.97
CA VAL A 145 18.55 -10.62 -4.63
C VAL A 145 19.96 -11.16 -4.83
N THR A 146 20.41 -12.03 -3.93
CA THR A 146 21.69 -12.70 -4.09
C THR A 146 21.52 -14.18 -4.37
N ASP A 147 22.63 -14.82 -4.76
CA ASP A 147 22.67 -16.26 -4.91
C ASP A 147 22.49 -16.93 -3.55
N HIS A 148 21.53 -17.83 -3.47
CA HIS A 148 21.24 -18.64 -2.30
C HIS A 148 20.79 -20.01 -2.79
N TYR A 149 21.12 -21.06 -2.05
CA TYR A 149 20.84 -22.43 -2.43
C TYR A 149 19.37 -22.66 -2.81
N ASP A 150 18.43 -22.04 -2.09
CA ASP A 150 16.99 -22.12 -2.34
C ASP A 150 16.50 -21.31 -3.55
N LEU A 151 17.31 -20.36 -4.01
CA LEU A 151 16.93 -19.43 -5.07
C LEU A 151 17.74 -19.66 -6.36
N SER A 152 18.64 -20.64 -6.39
CA SER A 152 19.54 -20.86 -7.51
C SER A 152 18.79 -21.00 -8.85
N GLU A 153 19.32 -20.33 -9.88
CA GLU A 153 18.82 -20.32 -11.28
C GLU A 153 17.46 -19.66 -11.52
N LYS A 154 16.81 -19.06 -10.49
CA LYS A 154 15.44 -18.57 -10.57
C LYS A 154 15.30 -17.06 -10.81
N TYR A 155 16.38 -16.32 -11.05
CA TYR A 155 16.30 -14.87 -11.03
C TYR A 155 17.20 -14.16 -12.06
N LYS A 156 16.77 -12.94 -12.37
CA LYS A 156 17.57 -11.94 -13.11
C LYS A 156 17.53 -10.64 -12.31
N GLN A 157 18.62 -9.88 -12.31
CA GLN A 157 18.69 -8.62 -11.59
C GLN A 157 18.98 -7.44 -12.50
N TYR A 158 18.24 -6.37 -12.26
CA TYR A 158 18.39 -5.06 -12.88
C TYR A 158 18.54 -3.98 -11.80
N ASP A 159 19.57 -3.15 -11.92
CA ASP A 159 19.91 -2.17 -10.89
C ASP A 159 19.49 -0.76 -11.31
N PHE A 160 18.69 -0.11 -10.47
CA PHE A 160 18.15 1.24 -10.66
C PHE A 160 18.73 2.24 -9.65
N VAL A 161 19.47 1.79 -8.67
CA VAL A 161 20.04 2.64 -7.61
C VAL A 161 20.92 3.74 -8.22
N GLY A 162 20.77 4.95 -7.68
CA GLY A 162 21.53 6.11 -8.14
C GLY A 162 21.12 6.63 -9.52
N GLY A 163 19.92 6.32 -9.96
CA GLY A 163 19.37 6.85 -11.21
C GLY A 163 19.74 6.02 -12.43
N LEU A 164 20.09 4.76 -12.31
CA LEU A 164 20.33 3.85 -13.43
C LEU A 164 19.01 3.46 -14.13
N PHE A 165 19.06 3.11 -15.39
CA PHE A 165 17.96 2.53 -16.14
C PHE A 165 18.50 1.45 -17.09
N PRO A 166 18.53 0.21 -16.64
CA PRO A 166 19.09 -0.89 -17.41
C PRO A 166 18.21 -1.24 -18.62
N SER A 167 18.83 -1.68 -19.71
CA SER A 167 18.14 -2.38 -20.77
C SER A 167 17.90 -3.85 -20.39
N GLN A 168 17.12 -4.58 -21.17
CA GLN A 168 16.96 -6.02 -20.98
C GLN A 168 18.29 -6.81 -21.01
N ALA A 169 19.29 -6.29 -21.70
CA ALA A 169 20.60 -6.93 -21.80
C ALA A 169 21.51 -6.66 -20.60
N ASP A 170 21.18 -5.68 -19.78
CA ASP A 170 22.02 -5.24 -18.65
C ASP A 170 21.72 -6.04 -17.36
N ASN A 171 21.40 -7.34 -17.50
CA ASN A 171 21.32 -8.23 -16.35
C ASN A 171 22.63 -8.21 -15.56
N LYS A 172 22.53 -7.86 -14.28
CA LYS A 172 23.68 -7.72 -13.38
C LYS A 172 23.94 -8.99 -12.59
N PRO A 173 25.17 -9.21 -12.16
CA PRO A 173 25.42 -10.16 -11.06
C PRO A 173 24.53 -9.81 -9.89
N LEU A 174 24.07 -10.83 -9.22
CA LEU A 174 23.19 -10.69 -8.09
C LEU A 174 23.93 -10.08 -6.93
N ASN A 175 23.27 -9.19 -6.26
CA ASN A 175 23.82 -8.50 -5.13
C ASN A 175 22.69 -7.92 -4.28
N ASP A 176 22.66 -8.29 -3.02
CA ASP A 176 21.74 -7.73 -2.03
C ASP A 176 22.49 -7.47 -0.72
N PRO A 177 23.25 -6.38 -0.64
CA PRO A 177 24.04 -6.07 0.54
C PRO A 177 23.19 -5.73 1.76
N PHE A 178 21.92 -5.37 1.58
CA PHE A 178 20.98 -5.14 2.69
C PHE A 178 20.36 -6.46 3.18
N GLY A 179 19.97 -7.36 2.27
CA GLY A 179 19.42 -8.68 2.56
C GLY A 179 17.91 -8.79 2.54
N HIS A 180 17.18 -7.65 2.49
CA HIS A 180 15.73 -7.65 2.55
C HIS A 180 15.09 -8.24 1.29
N GLY A 181 15.55 -7.87 0.11
CA GLY A 181 15.00 -8.35 -1.15
C GLY A 181 15.22 -9.86 -1.36
N THR A 182 16.35 -10.40 -0.91
CA THR A 182 16.63 -11.86 -0.92
C THR A 182 15.63 -12.58 -0.02
N HIS A 183 15.38 -12.06 1.18
CA HIS A 183 14.40 -12.62 2.09
C HIS A 183 12.98 -12.60 1.49
N VAL A 184 12.55 -11.48 0.93
CA VAL A 184 11.26 -11.34 0.23
C VAL A 184 11.15 -12.34 -0.93
N ALA A 185 12.20 -12.46 -1.75
CA ALA A 185 12.24 -13.44 -2.84
C ALA A 185 12.15 -14.88 -2.34
N GLY A 186 12.79 -15.18 -1.21
CA GLY A 186 12.69 -16.46 -0.52
C GLY A 186 11.28 -16.80 -0.07
N VAL A 187 10.58 -15.85 0.54
CA VAL A 187 9.16 -16.00 0.93
C VAL A 187 8.27 -16.25 -0.28
N ILE A 188 8.57 -15.63 -1.43
CA ILE A 188 7.82 -15.87 -2.67
C ILE A 188 8.17 -17.23 -3.28
N ALA A 189 9.45 -17.47 -3.59
CA ALA A 189 9.87 -18.49 -4.54
C ALA A 189 10.96 -19.46 -4.01
N GLY A 190 11.43 -19.34 -2.79
CA GLY A 190 12.39 -20.25 -2.20
C GLY A 190 11.91 -21.70 -2.31
N ASP A 191 12.77 -22.64 -2.67
CA ASP A 191 12.36 -24.04 -2.78
C ASP A 191 12.63 -24.87 -1.50
N GLY A 192 13.28 -24.25 -0.52
CA GLY A 192 13.52 -24.82 0.82
C GLY A 192 14.57 -25.95 0.82
N ARG A 193 15.38 -26.10 -0.23
CA ARG A 193 16.35 -27.19 -0.33
C ARG A 193 17.46 -27.13 0.74
N GLY A 194 17.72 -25.93 1.26
CA GLY A 194 18.70 -25.71 2.33
C GLY A 194 18.14 -26.01 3.72
N SER A 195 16.84 -26.27 3.87
CA SER A 195 16.22 -26.59 5.16
C SER A 195 15.73 -28.04 5.24
N ASP A 196 15.58 -28.56 6.46
CA ASP A 196 15.06 -29.89 6.70
C ASP A 196 13.62 -30.02 6.17
N ASN A 197 13.39 -31.06 5.38
CA ASN A 197 12.09 -31.33 4.77
C ASN A 197 11.48 -30.14 3.98
N SER A 198 12.32 -29.23 3.49
CA SER A 198 11.89 -27.98 2.85
C SER A 198 11.00 -27.11 3.74
N GLU A 199 11.35 -26.99 5.01
CA GLU A 199 10.59 -26.25 6.02
C GLU A 199 10.42 -24.78 5.65
N TYR A 200 11.49 -24.11 5.19
CA TYR A 200 11.50 -22.67 4.87
C TYR A 200 11.23 -22.38 3.39
N ARG A 201 10.35 -23.15 2.78
CA ARG A 201 9.99 -22.97 1.38
C ARG A 201 9.02 -21.79 1.17
N GLY A 202 9.22 -21.06 0.08
CA GLY A 202 8.31 -20.03 -0.38
C GLY A 202 6.96 -20.58 -0.87
N ALA A 203 5.94 -19.72 -0.84
CA ALA A 203 4.58 -20.11 -1.18
C ALA A 203 4.35 -20.39 -2.68
N ALA A 204 5.23 -19.89 -3.57
CA ALA A 204 5.22 -20.12 -5.02
C ALA A 204 6.59 -20.64 -5.50
N LYS A 205 7.07 -21.74 -4.94
CA LYS A 205 8.44 -22.28 -5.11
C LYS A 205 8.91 -22.52 -6.54
N LYS A 206 8.08 -22.35 -7.54
CA LYS A 206 8.44 -22.49 -8.96
C LYS A 206 8.33 -21.19 -9.73
N ALA A 207 7.91 -20.11 -9.10
CA ALA A 207 7.96 -18.80 -9.72
C ALA A 207 9.41 -18.37 -9.96
N ASP A 208 9.64 -17.67 -11.05
CA ASP A 208 10.92 -17.01 -11.30
C ASP A 208 10.86 -15.56 -10.82
N ILE A 209 11.99 -15.04 -10.36
CA ILE A 209 12.10 -13.71 -9.80
C ILE A 209 12.86 -12.78 -10.76
N PHE A 210 12.28 -11.63 -11.02
CA PHE A 210 12.95 -10.46 -11.58
C PHE A 210 13.27 -9.48 -10.45
N SER A 211 14.49 -9.46 -9.98
CA SER A 211 14.97 -8.51 -8.99
C SER A 211 15.19 -7.14 -9.65
N LEU A 212 14.41 -6.15 -9.24
CA LEU A 212 14.54 -4.76 -9.66
C LEU A 212 15.07 -3.96 -8.47
N ARG A 213 16.39 -3.87 -8.37
CA ARG A 213 17.06 -3.26 -7.23
C ARG A 213 16.89 -1.75 -7.25
N VAL A 214 16.25 -1.20 -6.20
CA VAL A 214 15.99 0.24 -6.01
C VAL A 214 16.44 0.76 -4.64
N LEU A 215 16.76 -0.16 -3.71
CA LEU A 215 17.28 0.18 -2.38
C LEU A 215 18.79 -0.09 -2.33
N ASP A 216 19.51 0.78 -1.63
CA ASP A 216 20.96 0.68 -1.41
C ASP A 216 21.33 -0.32 -0.30
N GLU A 217 22.58 -0.30 0.13
CA GLU A 217 23.12 -1.15 1.19
C GLU A 217 22.51 -0.87 2.58
N ASP A 218 21.92 0.28 2.79
CA ASP A 218 21.23 0.67 4.03
C ASP A 218 19.70 0.43 3.96
N GLY A 219 19.20 -0.20 2.89
CA GLY A 219 17.78 -0.42 2.65
C GLY A 219 17.01 0.86 2.31
N ARG A 220 17.69 1.88 1.81
CA ARG A 220 17.13 3.19 1.42
C ARG A 220 17.13 3.36 -0.08
N GLY A 221 16.11 4.01 -0.59
CA GLY A 221 16.02 4.39 -1.99
C GLY A 221 15.31 5.72 -2.16
N VAL A 222 15.12 6.12 -3.40
CA VAL A 222 14.38 7.33 -3.75
C VAL A 222 13.21 7.00 -4.66
N VAL A 223 12.15 7.77 -4.56
CA VAL A 223 10.91 7.55 -5.32
C VAL A 223 11.19 7.47 -6.83
N SER A 224 12.14 8.28 -7.33
CA SER A 224 12.51 8.26 -8.75
C SER A 224 13.09 6.92 -9.23
N ASP A 225 13.81 6.19 -8.38
CA ASP A 225 14.36 4.88 -8.75
C ASP A 225 13.27 3.81 -8.75
N VAL A 226 12.32 3.86 -7.81
CA VAL A 226 11.14 2.99 -7.81
C VAL A 226 10.27 3.23 -9.05
N ILE A 227 10.00 4.49 -9.39
CA ILE A 227 9.26 4.83 -10.62
C ILE A 227 10.01 4.33 -11.86
N ALA A 228 11.34 4.37 -11.84
CA ALA A 228 12.14 3.83 -12.94
C ALA A 228 11.96 2.32 -13.11
N ALA A 229 11.94 1.57 -12.01
CA ALA A 229 11.68 0.13 -12.05
C ALA A 229 10.26 -0.17 -12.56
N LEU A 230 9.26 0.62 -12.14
CA LEU A 230 7.87 0.49 -12.61
C LEU A 230 7.73 0.86 -14.11
N ASP A 231 8.39 1.93 -14.59
CA ASP A 231 8.40 2.27 -16.03
C ASP A 231 9.12 1.19 -16.86
N TRP A 232 10.13 0.54 -16.29
CA TRP A 232 10.81 -0.60 -16.88
C TRP A 232 9.87 -1.83 -16.99
N VAL A 233 9.06 -2.12 -15.96
CA VAL A 233 8.03 -3.16 -16.02
C VAL A 233 7.02 -2.84 -17.12
N LEU A 234 6.54 -1.61 -17.22
CA LEU A 234 5.66 -1.17 -18.32
C LEU A 234 6.30 -1.31 -19.71
N GLN A 235 7.62 -1.26 -19.78
CA GLN A 235 8.34 -1.38 -21.04
C GLN A 235 8.63 -2.81 -21.45
N TYR A 236 8.98 -3.66 -20.50
CA TYR A 236 9.56 -4.97 -20.78
C TYR A 236 8.80 -6.13 -20.14
N GLY A 237 7.90 -5.83 -19.19
CA GLY A 237 7.23 -6.85 -18.38
C GLY A 237 6.50 -7.92 -19.20
N ASP A 238 5.71 -7.51 -20.19
CA ASP A 238 5.01 -8.45 -21.06
C ASP A 238 5.97 -9.37 -21.82
N SER A 239 7.05 -8.81 -22.38
CA SER A 239 8.05 -9.59 -23.13
C SER A 239 8.86 -10.55 -22.23
N MET A 240 8.85 -10.30 -20.94
CA MET A 240 9.50 -11.12 -19.91
C MET A 240 8.51 -12.00 -19.13
N SER A 241 7.24 -12.01 -19.52
CA SER A 241 6.17 -12.78 -18.85
C SER A 241 5.99 -12.42 -17.37
N ILE A 242 6.37 -11.23 -16.97
CA ILE A 242 6.08 -10.71 -15.63
C ILE A 242 4.57 -10.54 -15.50
N ARG A 243 3.99 -11.00 -14.42
CA ARG A 243 2.57 -10.90 -14.14
C ARG A 243 2.27 -10.29 -12.77
N VAL A 244 3.20 -10.39 -11.84
CA VAL A 244 3.07 -9.89 -10.47
C VAL A 244 4.23 -8.95 -10.16
N VAL A 245 3.94 -7.86 -9.48
CA VAL A 245 4.91 -6.87 -8.99
C VAL A 245 4.76 -6.76 -7.48
N ASN A 246 5.80 -7.10 -6.75
CA ASN A 246 5.85 -6.98 -5.29
C ASN A 246 6.63 -5.72 -4.89
N LEU A 247 6.02 -4.90 -4.03
CA LEU A 247 6.62 -3.71 -3.43
C LEU A 247 6.61 -3.83 -1.90
N SER A 248 7.67 -4.41 -1.37
CA SER A 248 7.89 -4.54 0.08
C SER A 248 8.59 -3.30 0.66
N LEU A 249 8.24 -2.13 0.18
CA LEU A 249 8.81 -0.84 0.54
C LEU A 249 7.74 0.26 0.61
N GLY A 250 8.07 1.36 1.23
CA GLY A 250 7.15 2.49 1.28
C GLY A 250 7.75 3.78 1.83
N LYS A 251 6.95 4.82 1.78
CA LYS A 251 7.22 6.13 2.40
C LYS A 251 5.98 6.64 3.11
N ALA A 252 6.16 7.58 4.03
CA ALA A 252 5.05 8.30 4.62
C ALA A 252 4.21 9.02 3.54
N VAL A 253 2.89 9.02 3.73
CA VAL A 253 1.96 9.75 2.85
C VAL A 253 2.05 11.23 3.17
N GLU A 254 2.46 12.03 2.20
CA GLU A 254 2.62 13.49 2.34
C GLU A 254 1.58 14.28 1.52
N ILE A 255 0.84 13.60 0.65
CA ILE A 255 -0.13 14.18 -0.30
C ILE A 255 -1.19 13.14 -0.67
N ALA A 256 -2.32 13.60 -1.18
CA ALA A 256 -3.36 12.72 -1.69
C ALA A 256 -2.83 11.76 -2.77
N ALA A 257 -3.38 10.56 -2.84
CA ALA A 257 -2.98 9.52 -3.78
C ALA A 257 -3.02 9.98 -5.25
N ALA A 258 -4.01 10.80 -5.60
CA ALA A 258 -4.15 11.39 -6.93
C ALA A 258 -2.97 12.30 -7.33
N ASP A 259 -2.24 12.84 -6.37
CA ASP A 259 -1.09 13.73 -6.61
C ASP A 259 0.26 13.02 -6.37
N ASP A 260 0.27 11.85 -5.72
CA ASP A 260 1.50 11.11 -5.45
C ASP A 260 2.00 10.39 -6.73
N PRO A 261 3.20 10.75 -7.23
CA PRO A 261 3.73 10.13 -8.44
C PRO A 261 4.03 8.63 -8.29
N LEU A 262 4.32 8.17 -7.08
CA LEU A 262 4.54 6.75 -6.83
C LEU A 262 3.23 5.97 -6.93
N VAL A 263 2.15 6.51 -6.37
CA VAL A 263 0.79 5.93 -6.52
C VAL A 263 0.39 5.90 -7.99
N GLN A 264 0.59 7.01 -8.72
CA GLN A 264 0.27 7.06 -10.14
C GLN A 264 1.07 6.04 -10.98
N ALA A 265 2.32 5.77 -10.58
CA ALA A 265 3.15 4.79 -11.27
C ALA A 265 2.66 3.35 -11.02
N VAL A 266 2.34 2.98 -9.79
CA VAL A 266 1.80 1.63 -9.50
C VAL A 266 0.41 1.42 -10.10
N GLU A 267 -0.42 2.46 -10.15
CA GLU A 267 -1.73 2.39 -10.80
C GLU A 267 -1.61 2.23 -12.32
N ALA A 268 -0.62 2.87 -12.95
CA ALA A 268 -0.35 2.67 -14.38
C ALA A 268 0.11 1.22 -14.69
N VAL A 269 0.88 0.62 -13.80
CA VAL A 269 1.29 -0.79 -13.91
C VAL A 269 0.08 -1.72 -13.73
N TRP A 270 -0.80 -1.41 -12.77
CA TRP A 270 -2.07 -2.13 -12.59
C TRP A 270 -2.96 -2.06 -13.84
N ASP A 271 -3.16 -0.86 -14.37
CA ASP A 271 -3.96 -0.62 -15.58
C ASP A 271 -3.38 -1.29 -16.83
N ALA A 272 -2.08 -1.58 -16.84
CA ALA A 272 -1.41 -2.35 -17.88
C ALA A 272 -1.60 -3.88 -17.74
N GLY A 273 -2.27 -4.35 -16.68
CA GLY A 273 -2.62 -5.77 -16.49
C GLY A 273 -1.67 -6.55 -15.58
N PHE A 274 -0.78 -5.88 -14.85
CA PHE A 274 0.07 -6.50 -13.85
C PHE A 274 -0.59 -6.45 -12.47
N VAL A 275 -0.54 -7.55 -11.73
CA VAL A 275 -0.95 -7.56 -10.33
C VAL A 275 0.10 -6.82 -9.50
N VAL A 276 -0.28 -5.79 -8.80
CA VAL A 276 0.63 -5.03 -7.93
C VAL A 276 0.23 -5.24 -6.48
N VAL A 277 1.19 -5.73 -5.69
CA VAL A 277 1.03 -5.97 -4.25
C VAL A 277 1.98 -5.04 -3.49
N ALA A 278 1.45 -4.28 -2.55
CA ALA A 278 2.21 -3.35 -1.74
C ALA A 278 2.03 -3.67 -0.25
N SER A 279 3.09 -3.50 0.52
CA SER A 279 3.03 -3.57 1.98
C SER A 279 2.28 -2.36 2.56
N ALA A 280 1.51 -2.58 3.64
CA ALA A 280 0.76 -1.51 4.30
C ALA A 280 1.67 -0.51 5.05
N GLY A 281 2.84 -0.97 5.50
CA GLY A 281 3.76 -0.22 6.35
C GLY A 281 3.86 -0.81 7.75
N ASN A 282 4.89 -0.39 8.50
CA ASN A 282 5.18 -0.90 9.84
C ASN A 282 5.05 0.19 10.93
N TYR A 283 4.08 1.08 10.77
CA TYR A 283 3.87 2.22 11.67
C TYR A 283 2.61 2.11 12.53
N GLY A 284 2.00 0.91 12.61
CA GLY A 284 0.72 0.68 13.30
C GLY A 284 0.72 1.01 14.80
N ARG A 285 1.90 1.03 15.45
CA ARG A 285 2.03 1.52 16.83
C ARG A 285 1.76 3.03 16.97
N GLY A 286 1.78 3.75 15.86
CA GLY A 286 1.38 5.16 15.77
C GLY A 286 -0.13 5.37 15.64
N GLY A 287 -0.94 4.29 15.64
CA GLY A 287 -2.39 4.37 15.50
C GLY A 287 -2.87 4.27 14.05
N HIS A 288 -4.03 4.85 13.80
CA HIS A 288 -4.64 4.92 12.46
C HIS A 288 -3.93 5.92 11.54
N PHE A 289 -4.31 5.95 10.25
CA PHE A 289 -3.72 6.83 9.21
C PHE A 289 -2.23 6.59 8.96
N THR A 290 -1.76 5.38 9.23
CA THR A 290 -0.34 5.01 9.10
C THR A 290 -0.01 4.19 7.85
N ILE A 291 -0.99 3.93 6.99
CA ILE A 291 -0.76 3.28 5.70
C ILE A 291 0.24 4.09 4.88
N THR A 292 1.24 3.42 4.32
CA THR A 292 2.30 4.07 3.54
C THR A 292 1.96 4.17 2.05
N SER A 293 2.57 5.10 1.33
CA SER A 293 2.60 5.11 -0.12
C SER A 293 3.63 4.08 -0.62
N PRO A 294 3.30 3.24 -1.65
CA PRO A 294 2.13 3.32 -2.52
C PRO A 294 0.91 2.50 -2.06
N GLY A 295 0.94 1.90 -0.86
CA GLY A 295 -0.17 1.11 -0.33
C GLY A 295 -1.48 1.90 -0.13
N ASN A 296 -1.43 3.23 -0.14
CA ASN A 296 -2.61 4.10 -0.11
C ASN A 296 -3.39 4.19 -1.44
N SER A 297 -2.96 3.49 -2.49
CA SER A 297 -3.73 3.40 -3.74
C SER A 297 -5.01 2.58 -3.55
N ARG A 298 -6.10 3.01 -4.17
CA ARG A 298 -7.36 2.25 -4.19
C ARG A 298 -7.29 0.99 -5.06
N LYS A 299 -6.41 0.96 -6.05
CA LYS A 299 -6.32 -0.13 -7.04
C LYS A 299 -5.49 -1.30 -6.53
N VAL A 300 -4.25 -1.04 -6.11
CA VAL A 300 -3.29 -2.09 -5.76
C VAL A 300 -3.72 -2.87 -4.52
N ILE A 301 -3.23 -4.08 -4.39
CA ILE A 301 -3.47 -4.92 -3.22
C ILE A 301 -2.53 -4.46 -2.10
N THR A 302 -3.08 -3.99 -0.99
CA THR A 302 -2.31 -3.53 0.17
C THR A 302 -2.43 -4.53 1.30
N VAL A 303 -1.30 -5.00 1.82
CA VAL A 303 -1.25 -6.13 2.74
C VAL A 303 -0.74 -5.72 4.11
N GLY A 304 -1.56 -5.98 5.12
CA GLY A 304 -1.18 -5.89 6.54
C GLY A 304 -0.58 -7.19 7.04
N SER A 305 0.03 -7.15 8.21
CA SER A 305 0.73 -8.30 8.79
C SER A 305 -0.06 -8.95 9.92
N LEU A 306 -0.15 -10.28 9.86
CA LEU A 306 -0.70 -11.14 10.91
C LEU A 306 0.43 -11.80 11.71
N THR A 307 0.16 -12.03 12.99
CA THR A 307 0.91 -12.90 13.89
C THR A 307 0.07 -14.12 14.21
N ASP A 308 0.57 -15.30 13.92
CA ASP A 308 -0.10 -16.58 14.14
C ASP A 308 0.18 -17.22 15.50
N ALA A 309 0.74 -16.50 16.43
CA ALA A 309 1.15 -16.95 17.77
C ALA A 309 2.03 -18.24 17.78
N GLY A 310 2.48 -18.74 16.64
CA GLY A 310 3.29 -19.95 16.50
C GLY A 310 2.50 -21.25 16.62
N THR A 311 1.18 -21.21 16.42
CA THR A 311 0.30 -22.39 16.56
C THR A 311 -0.09 -23.01 15.22
N GLY A 312 0.27 -22.39 14.12
CA GLY A 312 0.15 -22.92 12.76
C GLY A 312 -1.29 -23.13 12.28
N THR A 313 -1.98 -24.12 12.83
CA THR A 313 -3.35 -24.49 12.42
C THR A 313 -4.44 -24.05 13.40
N ASN A 314 -4.08 -23.49 14.55
CA ASN A 314 -5.03 -22.90 15.47
C ASN A 314 -5.21 -21.41 15.16
N PHE A 315 -6.25 -21.06 14.46
CA PHE A 315 -6.51 -19.67 14.06
C PHE A 315 -7.17 -18.81 15.15
N ALA A 316 -7.54 -19.40 16.30
CA ALA A 316 -8.26 -18.69 17.35
C ALA A 316 -7.36 -17.71 18.16
N ASP A 317 -6.06 -17.86 18.07
CA ASP A 317 -5.07 -17.02 18.74
C ASP A 317 -4.28 -16.13 17.76
N ASP A 318 -4.70 -16.11 16.50
CA ASP A 318 -4.18 -15.17 15.51
C ASP A 318 -4.55 -13.73 15.87
N PHE A 319 -3.64 -12.81 15.65
CA PHE A 319 -3.91 -11.38 15.84
C PHE A 319 -3.12 -10.51 14.87
N VAL A 320 -3.61 -9.31 14.63
CA VAL A 320 -2.91 -8.34 13.78
C VAL A 320 -1.61 -7.92 14.44
N SER A 321 -0.50 -8.02 13.70
CA SER A 321 0.81 -7.63 14.22
C SER A 321 0.79 -6.17 14.68
N THR A 322 1.30 -5.89 15.87
CA THR A 322 1.21 -4.55 16.50
C THR A 322 1.86 -3.44 15.68
N TYR A 323 2.81 -3.78 14.84
CA TYR A 323 3.48 -2.83 13.93
C TYR A 323 2.72 -2.64 12.60
N SER A 324 1.81 -3.54 12.22
CA SER A 324 1.08 -3.44 10.95
C SER A 324 0.35 -2.10 10.87
N SER A 325 0.64 -1.31 9.84
CA SER A 325 0.00 -0.02 9.61
C SER A 325 -1.50 -0.15 9.47
N ARG A 326 -2.22 0.87 9.94
CA ARG A 326 -3.67 0.90 10.08
C ARG A 326 -4.27 2.02 9.24
N GLY A 327 -5.38 1.71 8.59
CA GLY A 327 -6.17 2.69 7.87
C GLY A 327 -7.06 3.56 8.77
N PRO A 328 -7.96 4.34 8.17
CA PRO A 328 -7.99 4.63 6.74
C PRO A 328 -6.74 5.37 6.27
N THR A 329 -6.57 5.54 4.95
CA THR A 329 -5.42 6.28 4.42
C THR A 329 -5.49 7.76 4.73
N LEU A 330 -4.35 8.36 5.00
CA LEU A 330 -4.25 9.80 5.21
C LEU A 330 -4.62 10.55 3.91
N TYR A 331 -5.36 11.63 4.00
CA TYR A 331 -5.91 12.49 2.94
C TYR A 331 -7.08 11.90 2.13
N ASP A 332 -7.00 10.64 1.71
CA ASP A 332 -8.00 10.07 0.79
C ASP A 332 -9.06 9.24 1.51
N HIS A 333 -8.82 8.91 2.78
CA HIS A 333 -9.68 8.11 3.64
C HIS A 333 -10.11 6.78 2.99
N VAL A 334 -9.19 6.16 2.28
CA VAL A 334 -9.41 4.84 1.68
C VAL A 334 -9.29 3.78 2.75
N LEU A 335 -10.20 2.84 2.75
CA LEU A 335 -10.19 1.73 3.67
C LEU A 335 -9.09 0.73 3.28
N LYS A 336 -8.09 0.62 4.14
CA LYS A 336 -6.89 -0.21 3.99
C LYS A 336 -6.44 -0.74 5.38
N PRO A 337 -5.70 -1.87 5.42
CA PRO A 337 -5.25 -2.72 4.30
C PRO A 337 -6.41 -3.42 3.60
N ASP A 338 -6.19 -4.02 2.42
CA ASP A 338 -7.21 -4.83 1.75
C ASP A 338 -7.38 -6.18 2.46
N LEU A 339 -6.29 -6.79 2.89
CA LEU A 339 -6.27 -8.03 3.67
C LEU A 339 -4.99 -8.14 4.49
N LEU A 340 -4.98 -9.12 5.39
CA LEU A 340 -3.81 -9.51 6.17
C LEU A 340 -3.17 -10.76 5.56
N ALA A 341 -1.89 -10.95 5.81
CA ALA A 341 -1.21 -12.23 5.58
C ALA A 341 -0.17 -12.47 6.67
N PRO A 342 0.26 -13.71 6.91
CA PRO A 342 1.38 -13.99 7.80
C PRO A 342 2.59 -13.14 7.44
N GLY A 343 3.11 -12.40 8.39
CA GLY A 343 4.24 -11.49 8.19
C GLY A 343 5.10 -11.34 9.43
N ASN A 344 4.79 -12.08 10.49
CA ASN A 344 5.56 -12.05 11.73
C ASN A 344 6.43 -13.29 11.84
N ARG A 345 7.75 -13.08 12.02
CA ARG A 345 8.74 -14.13 12.26
C ARG A 345 8.84 -15.17 11.14
N LEU A 346 8.79 -14.73 9.91
CA LEU A 346 9.03 -15.59 8.77
C LEU A 346 10.53 -15.83 8.59
N VAL A 347 10.89 -17.10 8.42
CA VAL A 347 12.26 -17.54 8.14
C VAL A 347 12.41 -17.71 6.63
N ALA A 348 13.42 -17.05 6.06
CA ALA A 348 13.68 -17.11 4.62
C ALA A 348 15.17 -16.86 4.34
N PRO A 349 15.66 -17.15 3.12
CA PRO A 349 17.04 -16.94 2.70
C PRO A 349 17.60 -15.57 3.02
N ILE A 350 18.87 -15.52 3.44
CA ILE A 350 19.62 -14.30 3.69
C ILE A 350 21.05 -14.40 3.12
N PRO A 351 21.60 -13.34 2.50
CA PRO A 351 23.00 -13.33 2.10
C PRO A 351 23.94 -13.32 3.31
N ASP A 352 25.06 -14.04 3.22
CA ASP A 352 26.07 -14.08 4.28
C ASP A 352 26.63 -12.70 4.66
N ASN A 353 26.76 -11.83 3.67
CA ASN A 353 27.31 -10.48 3.84
C ASN A 353 26.25 -9.40 3.98
N ALA A 354 24.99 -9.76 4.22
CA ALA A 354 23.90 -8.81 4.35
C ALA A 354 24.00 -8.00 5.66
N LEU A 355 23.67 -6.70 5.56
CA LEU A 355 23.60 -5.82 6.72
C LEU A 355 22.59 -6.34 7.76
N LEU A 356 21.41 -6.79 7.33
CA LEU A 356 20.38 -7.32 8.24
C LEU A 356 20.86 -8.55 9.01
N ARG A 357 21.65 -9.43 8.37
CA ARG A 357 22.24 -10.58 9.06
C ARG A 357 23.23 -10.14 10.15
N ALA A 358 24.02 -9.12 9.85
CA ALA A 358 24.99 -8.57 10.81
C ALA A 358 24.31 -7.80 11.96
N GLU A 359 23.20 -7.11 11.71
CA GLU A 359 22.43 -6.37 12.72
C GLU A 359 21.55 -7.27 13.59
N LEU A 360 21.17 -8.45 13.10
CA LEU A 360 20.25 -9.38 13.75
C LEU A 360 20.86 -10.77 13.96
N PRO A 361 22.05 -10.89 14.56
CA PRO A 361 22.74 -12.18 14.69
C PRO A 361 21.93 -13.22 15.48
N ASP A 362 21.11 -12.78 16.43
CA ASP A 362 20.25 -13.66 17.24
C ASP A 362 19.02 -14.19 16.48
N ARG A 363 18.84 -13.77 15.22
CA ARG A 363 17.74 -14.15 14.33
C ARG A 363 18.21 -15.02 13.16
N VAL A 364 19.50 -15.25 13.06
CA VAL A 364 20.06 -16.15 12.07
C VAL A 364 19.64 -17.57 12.44
N VAL A 365 19.13 -18.28 11.45
CA VAL A 365 18.76 -19.69 11.55
C VAL A 365 19.76 -20.46 10.70
N ASP A 366 20.60 -21.22 11.36
CA ASP A 366 21.62 -22.00 10.70
C ASP A 366 20.96 -23.05 9.80
N CYS A 367 21.59 -23.30 8.67
CA CYS A 367 21.17 -24.37 7.81
C CYS A 367 21.44 -25.74 8.49
N SER A 368 20.46 -26.62 8.41
CA SER A 368 20.53 -27.96 9.00
C SER A 368 21.21 -29.02 8.12
N GLN A 369 21.59 -28.66 6.89
CA GLN A 369 22.21 -29.54 5.92
C GLN A 369 23.76 -29.52 6.01
N ASP A 370 24.41 -30.31 5.19
CA ASP A 370 25.88 -30.35 5.07
C ASP A 370 26.42 -28.96 4.69
N GLU A 371 27.44 -28.45 5.39
CA GLU A 371 28.02 -27.10 5.22
C GLU A 371 28.38 -26.74 3.76
N ASP A 372 28.60 -27.72 2.91
CA ASP A 372 28.89 -27.53 1.47
C ASP A 372 27.62 -27.31 0.60
N ARG A 373 26.43 -27.36 1.18
CA ARG A 373 25.16 -27.40 0.43
C ARG A 373 24.09 -26.42 0.87
N CYS A 374 24.38 -25.56 1.80
CA CYS A 374 23.39 -24.65 2.33
C CYS A 374 23.96 -23.30 2.73
N ASP A 375 23.09 -22.32 2.64
CA ASP A 375 23.28 -20.96 3.10
C ASP A 375 22.33 -20.71 4.27
N ASP A 376 22.61 -19.73 5.09
CA ASP A 376 21.81 -19.41 6.27
C ASP A 376 20.47 -18.74 5.91
N TYR A 377 19.58 -18.80 6.87
CA TYR A 377 18.29 -18.12 6.86
C TYR A 377 18.25 -17.03 7.91
N LEU A 378 17.29 -16.13 7.77
CA LEU A 378 17.03 -15.09 8.77
C LEU A 378 15.54 -15.03 9.10
N GLU A 379 15.23 -14.89 10.38
CA GLU A 379 13.87 -14.62 10.83
C GLU A 379 13.60 -13.13 10.79
N LEU A 380 12.67 -12.70 9.94
CA LEU A 380 12.22 -11.31 9.82
C LEU A 380 10.71 -11.17 10.04
N SER A 381 10.32 -9.97 10.48
CA SER A 381 8.93 -9.58 10.62
C SER A 381 8.65 -8.29 9.86
N GLY A 382 7.48 -8.18 9.23
CA GLY A 382 7.09 -6.97 8.51
C GLY A 382 5.91 -7.20 7.58
N THR A 383 5.22 -6.14 7.25
CA THR A 383 4.22 -6.16 6.16
C THR A 383 4.85 -6.48 4.80
N SER A 384 6.18 -6.40 4.70
CA SER A 384 6.97 -6.86 3.55
C SER A 384 6.82 -8.34 3.29
N MET A 385 6.91 -9.15 4.35
CA MET A 385 6.77 -10.61 4.29
C MET A 385 5.33 -10.99 3.99
N ALA A 386 4.37 -10.28 4.59
CA ALA A 386 2.95 -10.44 4.29
C ALA A 386 2.63 -10.14 2.81
N ALA A 387 3.18 -9.06 2.25
CA ALA A 387 3.04 -8.72 0.83
C ALA A 387 3.65 -9.80 -0.08
N ALA A 388 4.79 -10.36 0.30
CA ALA A 388 5.43 -11.46 -0.41
C ALA A 388 4.53 -12.71 -0.47
N MET A 389 3.86 -13.06 0.64
CA MET A 389 2.90 -14.17 0.69
C MET A 389 1.73 -13.97 -0.26
N VAL A 390 1.16 -12.76 -0.32
CA VAL A 390 0.07 -12.42 -1.23
C VAL A 390 0.56 -12.43 -2.69
N SER A 391 1.75 -11.92 -2.95
CA SER A 391 2.37 -11.98 -4.29
C SER A 391 2.57 -13.40 -4.79
N ALA A 392 3.03 -14.28 -3.91
CA ALA A 392 3.18 -15.71 -4.20
C ALA A 392 1.82 -16.37 -4.50
N THR A 393 0.78 -16.02 -3.71
CA THR A 393 -0.57 -16.54 -3.93
C THR A 393 -1.14 -16.05 -5.27
N ALA A 394 -0.96 -14.78 -5.61
CA ALA A 394 -1.34 -14.24 -6.92
C ALA A 394 -0.62 -14.94 -8.08
N ALA A 395 0.69 -15.26 -7.92
CA ALA A 395 1.43 -16.03 -8.91
C ALA A 395 0.86 -17.46 -9.09
N ARG A 396 0.47 -18.12 -8.00
CA ARG A 396 -0.19 -19.44 -8.08
C ARG A 396 -1.56 -19.38 -8.75
N MET A 397 -2.35 -18.34 -8.46
CA MET A 397 -3.65 -18.13 -9.12
C MET A 397 -3.49 -17.95 -10.63
N LEU A 398 -2.48 -17.18 -11.05
CA LEU A 398 -2.14 -16.96 -12.46
C LEU A 398 -1.53 -18.21 -13.15
N ASP A 399 -0.81 -19.06 -12.41
CA ASP A 399 -0.35 -20.36 -12.91
C ASP A 399 -1.54 -21.30 -13.17
N LYS A 400 -2.56 -21.25 -12.32
CA LYS A 400 -3.81 -22.01 -12.47
C LYS A 400 -4.68 -21.46 -13.60
N ASP A 401 -4.84 -20.16 -13.70
CA ASP A 401 -5.66 -19.46 -14.69
C ASP A 401 -4.93 -18.19 -15.18
N PRO A 402 -4.17 -18.30 -16.28
CA PRO A 402 -3.42 -17.17 -16.83
C PRO A 402 -4.28 -16.02 -17.35
N GLY A 403 -5.59 -16.23 -17.51
CA GLY A 403 -6.54 -15.23 -17.99
C GLY A 403 -7.04 -14.25 -16.93
N LEU A 404 -6.70 -14.45 -15.66
CA LEU A 404 -7.18 -13.58 -14.58
C LEU A 404 -6.64 -12.15 -14.71
N SER A 405 -7.55 -11.19 -14.58
CA SER A 405 -7.20 -9.77 -14.46
C SER A 405 -6.72 -9.44 -13.03
N PRO A 406 -5.95 -8.36 -12.85
CA PRO A 406 -5.56 -7.89 -11.52
C PRO A 406 -6.77 -7.66 -10.60
N ASP A 407 -7.83 -7.05 -11.11
CA ASP A 407 -9.06 -6.80 -10.37
C ASP A 407 -9.73 -8.11 -9.91
N THR A 408 -9.77 -9.12 -10.77
CA THR A 408 -10.30 -10.45 -10.41
C THR A 408 -9.46 -11.11 -9.31
N ILE A 409 -8.13 -11.01 -9.40
CA ILE A 409 -7.24 -11.55 -8.38
C ILE A 409 -7.45 -10.84 -7.04
N LYS A 410 -7.47 -9.51 -7.04
CA LYS A 410 -7.75 -8.73 -5.82
C LYS A 410 -9.07 -9.15 -5.19
N ALA A 411 -10.11 -9.19 -6.01
CA ALA A 411 -11.43 -9.57 -5.57
C ALA A 411 -11.48 -10.97 -4.95
N ARG A 412 -10.89 -11.95 -5.62
CA ARG A 412 -10.87 -13.33 -5.11
C ARG A 412 -10.09 -13.44 -3.80
N LEU A 413 -8.95 -12.78 -3.69
CA LEU A 413 -8.14 -12.75 -2.46
C LEU A 413 -8.91 -12.15 -1.29
N MET A 414 -9.58 -11.02 -1.52
CA MET A 414 -10.35 -10.34 -0.48
C MET A 414 -11.58 -11.16 -0.06
N ARG A 415 -12.28 -11.76 -1.02
CA ARG A 415 -13.48 -12.55 -0.73
C ARG A 415 -13.19 -13.85 0.00
N SER A 416 -12.13 -14.54 -0.39
CA SER A 416 -11.73 -15.81 0.21
C SER A 416 -11.01 -15.64 1.54
N ALA A 417 -10.70 -14.41 1.95
CA ALA A 417 -9.99 -14.14 3.20
C ALA A 417 -10.76 -14.68 4.40
N ARG A 418 -10.06 -15.43 5.26
CA ARG A 418 -10.60 -15.94 6.53
C ARG A 418 -10.85 -14.79 7.47
N LYS A 419 -12.04 -14.70 8.02
CA LYS A 419 -12.40 -13.61 8.91
C LYS A 419 -11.62 -13.66 10.22
N ILE A 420 -11.32 -12.50 10.75
CA ILE A 420 -10.68 -12.28 12.04
C ILE A 420 -11.34 -11.08 12.69
N ASP A 421 -11.59 -11.18 13.99
CA ASP A 421 -12.21 -10.11 14.75
C ASP A 421 -11.35 -8.84 14.76
N GLY A 422 -11.99 -7.71 14.68
CA GLY A 422 -11.33 -6.42 14.79
C GLY A 422 -11.85 -5.36 13.84
N ASP A 423 -11.26 -4.19 14.00
CA ASP A 423 -11.55 -3.01 13.21
C ASP A 423 -11.12 -3.20 11.74
N ALA A 424 -12.02 -2.94 10.80
CA ALA A 424 -11.76 -3.08 9.38
C ALA A 424 -10.58 -2.26 8.85
N THR A 425 -10.29 -1.10 9.43
CA THR A 425 -9.09 -0.32 9.09
C THR A 425 -7.79 -0.99 9.56
N VAL A 426 -7.92 -2.04 10.33
CA VAL A 426 -6.80 -2.83 10.87
C VAL A 426 -6.71 -4.20 10.22
N THR A 427 -7.85 -4.89 10.08
CA THR A 427 -7.92 -6.29 9.64
C THR A 427 -8.06 -6.47 8.14
N GLY A 428 -8.47 -5.44 7.44
CA GLY A 428 -8.85 -5.63 6.06
C GLY A 428 -10.05 -6.59 5.94
N THR A 429 -10.21 -7.25 4.84
CA THR A 429 -11.27 -8.27 4.65
C THR A 429 -11.02 -9.56 5.42
N GLY A 430 -9.89 -9.64 6.12
CA GLY A 430 -9.48 -10.83 6.89
C GLY A 430 -8.09 -11.31 6.50
N VAL A 431 -7.78 -12.52 6.84
CA VAL A 431 -6.47 -13.16 6.66
C VAL A 431 -6.44 -13.97 5.36
N LEU A 432 -5.37 -13.86 4.61
CA LEU A 432 -5.11 -14.66 3.42
C LEU A 432 -5.36 -16.15 3.68
N ASP A 433 -6.24 -16.74 2.90
CA ASP A 433 -6.45 -18.18 2.80
C ASP A 433 -6.07 -18.62 1.38
N ILE A 434 -4.91 -19.26 1.27
CA ILE A 434 -4.36 -19.65 -0.04
C ILE A 434 -5.25 -20.67 -0.73
N ASP A 435 -5.75 -21.67 0.00
CA ASP A 435 -6.56 -22.74 -0.59
C ASP A 435 -7.94 -22.21 -1.00
N ALA A 436 -8.57 -21.38 -0.19
CA ALA A 436 -9.80 -20.71 -0.55
C ALA A 436 -9.62 -19.79 -1.77
N ALA A 437 -8.57 -18.97 -1.81
CA ALA A 437 -8.26 -18.09 -2.95
C ALA A 437 -8.01 -18.87 -4.24
N MET A 438 -7.32 -20.01 -4.16
CA MET A 438 -7.06 -20.89 -5.31
C MET A 438 -8.33 -21.55 -5.83
N ASN A 439 -9.36 -21.73 -5.02
CA ASN A 439 -10.61 -22.37 -5.38
C ASN A 439 -11.73 -21.37 -5.66
N GLU A 440 -11.51 -20.10 -5.37
CA GLU A 440 -12.49 -19.06 -5.67
C GLU A 440 -12.71 -18.93 -7.18
N THR A 441 -13.96 -18.72 -7.54
CA THR A 441 -14.40 -18.61 -8.93
C THR A 441 -15.06 -17.27 -9.19
N GLY A 442 -15.40 -16.83 -10.27
CA GLY A 442 -15.95 -15.53 -10.56
C GLY A 442 -14.92 -14.61 -11.21
N THR A 443 -15.40 -13.64 -11.94
CA THR A 443 -14.58 -12.76 -12.75
C THR A 443 -15.07 -11.33 -12.62
N MET A 444 -14.18 -10.42 -12.29
CA MET A 444 -14.49 -9.00 -12.25
C MET A 444 -14.72 -8.44 -13.63
N THR A 445 -15.78 -7.68 -13.79
CA THR A 445 -16.12 -6.94 -15.01
C THR A 445 -15.86 -5.45 -14.91
N SER A 446 -15.49 -4.98 -13.72
CA SER A 446 -15.15 -3.60 -13.40
C SER A 446 -13.92 -3.53 -12.47
N ALA A 447 -13.47 -2.34 -12.13
CA ALA A 447 -12.32 -2.17 -11.26
C ALA A 447 -12.65 -2.56 -9.79
N ALA A 448 -11.79 -3.35 -9.16
CA ALA A 448 -11.87 -3.71 -7.75
C ALA A 448 -11.21 -2.61 -6.89
N LEU A 449 -11.90 -1.48 -6.74
CA LEU A 449 -11.38 -0.35 -5.98
C LEU A 449 -11.69 -0.50 -4.49
N SER A 450 -10.70 -0.31 -3.65
CA SER A 450 -10.92 -0.17 -2.21
C SER A 450 -11.80 1.05 -1.95
N PRO A 451 -12.85 0.94 -1.11
CA PRO A 451 -13.78 2.04 -0.87
C PRO A 451 -13.16 3.16 -0.03
N ARG A 452 -13.84 4.29 0.00
CA ARG A 452 -13.50 5.41 0.87
C ARG A 452 -14.50 5.55 1.99
N ILE A 453 -14.03 6.06 3.10
CA ILE A 453 -14.86 6.51 4.22
C ILE A 453 -15.15 8.00 4.02
N ALA A 454 -16.41 8.40 4.17
CA ALA A 454 -16.85 9.78 4.11
C ALA A 454 -17.95 10.06 5.12
N HIS A 455 -18.15 11.34 5.45
CA HIS A 455 -19.29 11.78 6.23
C HIS A 455 -20.43 12.23 5.31
N SER A 456 -21.63 11.78 5.60
CA SER A 456 -22.84 12.30 4.97
C SER A 456 -23.16 13.72 5.46
N LYS A 457 -24.14 14.36 4.84
CA LYS A 457 -24.63 15.66 5.30
C LYS A 457 -25.18 15.65 6.73
N ASP A 458 -25.60 14.49 7.20
CA ASP A 458 -26.16 14.28 8.53
C ASP A 458 -25.08 13.80 9.51
N SER A 459 -23.81 14.00 9.18
CA SER A 459 -22.64 13.58 9.96
C SER A 459 -22.47 12.06 10.13
N ARG A 460 -23.25 11.24 9.42
CA ARG A 460 -23.08 9.79 9.40
C ARG A 460 -21.86 9.43 8.58
N VAL A 461 -21.09 8.46 9.05
CA VAL A 461 -20.03 7.83 8.26
C VAL A 461 -20.69 6.89 7.25
N ILE A 462 -20.25 6.98 6.04
CA ILE A 462 -20.74 6.16 4.93
C ILE A 462 -19.57 5.67 4.11
N LEU A 463 -19.70 4.51 3.53
CA LEU A 463 -18.85 4.10 2.43
C LEU A 463 -19.23 4.85 1.16
N VAL A 464 -18.24 5.39 0.52
CA VAL A 464 -18.42 6.04 -0.77
C VAL A 464 -17.50 5.42 -1.79
N GLU A 465 -17.95 5.46 -3.03
CA GLU A 465 -17.20 4.88 -4.14
C GLU A 465 -16.85 3.39 -3.89
N ASP A 466 -17.68 2.71 -3.12
CA ASP A 466 -17.63 1.26 -3.01
C ASP A 466 -18.01 0.65 -4.35
N THR A 467 -17.12 -0.11 -4.91
CA THR A 467 -17.32 -0.76 -6.21
C THR A 467 -17.89 -2.17 -6.10
N ALA A 468 -18.10 -2.68 -4.89
CA ALA A 468 -18.61 -4.02 -4.68
C ALA A 468 -19.97 -4.22 -5.36
N SER A 469 -20.86 -3.25 -5.27
CA SER A 469 -22.15 -3.25 -5.97
C SER A 469 -22.02 -3.15 -7.50
N LEU A 470 -20.88 -2.65 -8.01
CA LEU A 470 -20.57 -2.52 -9.42
C LEU A 470 -19.88 -3.77 -9.99
N TRP A 471 -19.44 -4.66 -9.12
CA TRP A 471 -18.81 -5.90 -9.53
C TRP A 471 -19.79 -6.86 -10.20
N GLY A 472 -21.06 -6.47 -10.20
CA GLY A 472 -22.08 -6.88 -11.19
C GLY A 472 -22.46 -8.34 -11.19
N ASP A 473 -22.09 -9.06 -10.17
CA ASP A 473 -22.18 -10.49 -10.13
C ASP A 473 -22.89 -10.96 -8.87
N ALA A 474 -23.79 -11.91 -9.01
CA ALA A 474 -24.35 -12.65 -7.88
C ALA A 474 -23.29 -13.18 -6.89
N TYR A 475 -22.09 -13.24 -7.32
CA TYR A 475 -20.88 -13.58 -6.64
C TYR A 475 -20.48 -12.57 -5.55
N TRP A 476 -20.62 -11.27 -5.81
CA TRP A 476 -20.40 -10.23 -4.81
C TRP A 476 -21.63 -9.93 -3.98
N SER A 477 -22.80 -10.14 -4.57
CA SER A 477 -24.07 -10.02 -3.87
C SER A 477 -24.27 -11.09 -2.80
N ALA A 478 -23.38 -12.07 -2.69
CA ALA A 478 -23.39 -13.00 -1.57
C ALA A 478 -22.84 -12.40 -0.27
N GLY A 479 -22.56 -11.13 -0.22
CA GLY A 479 -22.47 -10.42 1.01
C GLY A 479 -21.23 -10.52 1.87
N TYR A 480 -20.14 -10.91 1.29
CA TYR A 480 -18.94 -11.15 2.09
C TYR A 480 -17.78 -10.22 1.79
N LEU A 481 -18.03 -9.24 1.01
CA LEU A 481 -17.05 -8.20 0.80
C LEU A 481 -17.65 -6.85 1.18
N TRP A 482 -17.44 -5.85 0.49
CA TRP A 482 -17.84 -4.50 0.83
C TRP A 482 -19.34 -4.21 0.77
N SER A 483 -20.20 -5.15 0.50
CA SER A 483 -21.60 -4.86 0.21
C SER A 483 -22.66 -5.61 1.01
N ASP A 484 -22.39 -6.70 1.69
CA ASP A 484 -23.43 -7.54 2.26
C ASP A 484 -23.34 -7.82 3.75
N GLY A 485 -23.10 -6.91 4.59
CA GLY A 485 -23.27 -7.06 6.02
C GLY A 485 -22.29 -7.90 6.80
N TYR A 486 -21.44 -8.65 6.13
CA TYR A 486 -20.48 -9.52 6.79
C TYR A 486 -19.08 -9.27 6.29
N LEU A 487 -18.65 -8.10 6.43
CA LEU A 487 -17.32 -7.74 6.00
C LEU A 487 -16.49 -7.44 7.23
N TRP A 488 -15.28 -7.86 7.30
CA TRP A 488 -14.36 -7.49 8.36
C TRP A 488 -14.57 -8.17 9.71
N SER A 489 -15.69 -8.78 9.95
CA SER A 489 -15.96 -9.58 11.14
C SER A 489 -17.01 -10.65 10.86
N ASP A 490 -17.24 -11.53 11.79
CA ASP A 490 -18.38 -12.44 11.73
C ASP A 490 -19.72 -11.73 11.84
N GLY A 491 -19.66 -10.48 12.11
CA GLY A 491 -20.83 -9.64 12.19
C GLY A 491 -21.26 -9.18 10.85
N TYR A 492 -21.73 -8.08 10.82
CA TYR A 492 -22.49 -7.47 9.81
C TYR A 492 -21.78 -6.18 9.48
N LEU A 493 -21.19 -6.17 8.35
CA LEU A 493 -20.35 -5.07 8.05
C LEU A 493 -20.87 -4.29 6.87
N TRP A 494 -20.59 -3.66 6.19
CA TRP A 494 -20.68 -2.86 5.00
C TRP A 494 -21.79 -3.17 4.01
N SER A 495 -22.81 -3.88 4.34
CA SER A 495 -23.76 -4.29 3.35
C SER A 495 -25.19 -4.14 3.76
N ASP A 496 -26.01 -4.38 2.84
CA ASP A 496 -27.41 -4.74 2.78
C ASP A 496 -28.19 -4.62 4.08
N GLY A 497 -28.10 -3.49 4.63
CA GLY A 497 -28.85 -3.19 5.82
C GLY A 497 -28.16 -3.41 7.14
N TYR A 498 -26.93 -3.88 7.15
CA TYR A 498 -26.28 -4.17 8.41
C TYR A 498 -24.89 -3.56 8.55
N LEU A 499 -24.61 -2.64 7.77
CA LEU A 499 -23.32 -2.08 7.77
C LEU A 499 -23.36 -0.59 7.86
N TRP A 500 -23.07 0.05 6.82
CA TRP A 500 -23.31 1.48 6.70
C TRP A 500 -24.78 1.81 6.59
N SER A 501 -25.59 0.84 6.51
CA SER A 501 -27.00 0.99 6.38
C SER A 501 -27.85 0.33 7.44
N ASP A 502 -27.52 -0.87 7.93
CA ASP A 502 -28.40 -1.65 8.81
C ASP A 502 -27.89 -1.95 10.21
N GLY A 503 -26.92 -1.26 10.69
CA GLY A 503 -26.62 -1.28 12.09
C GLY A 503 -25.56 -2.20 12.62
N TYR A 504 -24.86 -2.95 11.82
CA TYR A 504 -23.86 -3.90 12.28
C TYR A 504 -22.52 -3.72 11.62
N LEU A 505 -21.57 -3.20 12.32
CA LEU A 505 -20.30 -2.86 11.77
C LEU A 505 -19.15 -3.12 12.71
N TRP A 506 -18.00 -3.55 12.19
CA TRP A 506 -16.73 -3.64 12.87
C TRP A 506 -16.64 -4.68 13.96
N SER A 507 -17.68 -5.30 14.31
CA SER A 507 -17.71 -6.38 15.29
C SER A 507 -18.85 -7.31 15.01
N ASP A 508 -18.91 -8.34 15.77
CA ASP A 508 -19.99 -9.27 15.89
C ASP A 508 -21.35 -8.64 16.17
N GLY A 509 -21.34 -7.39 16.37
CA GLY A 509 -22.48 -6.66 16.73
C GLY A 509 -22.99 -5.85 15.62
N TYR A 510 -22.95 -4.66 15.77
CA TYR A 510 -23.81 -3.73 15.17
C TYR A 510 -22.99 -2.51 14.91
N LEU A 511 -22.76 -2.25 13.70
CA LEU A 511 -21.82 -1.22 13.39
C LEU A 511 -22.37 -0.18 12.45
N TRP A 512 -21.94 0.14 11.48
CA TRP A 512 -22.15 1.23 10.55
C TRP A 512 -23.41 1.13 9.69
N SER A 513 -24.48 0.59 10.12
CA SER A 513 -25.55 0.29 9.23
C SER A 513 -26.91 0.84 9.63
N ASP A 514 -27.89 0.57 8.83
CA ASP A 514 -29.25 1.01 8.83
C ASP A 514 -29.93 0.92 10.17
N GLY A 515 -29.70 1.76 10.98
CA GLY A 515 -30.35 1.82 12.23
C GLY A 515 -29.51 1.48 13.43
N TYR A 516 -28.31 1.01 13.26
CA TYR A 516 -27.57 0.59 14.43
C TYR A 516 -26.13 1.04 14.49
N LEU A 517 -25.72 1.86 13.61
CA LEU A 517 -24.38 2.31 13.65
C LEU A 517 -24.28 3.79 13.59
N TRP A 518 -23.95 4.32 12.49
CA TRP A 518 -24.07 5.74 12.24
C TRP A 518 -25.52 6.17 12.11
N SER A 519 -26.40 5.27 12.15
CA SER A 519 -27.81 5.54 12.07
C SER A 519 -28.61 5.02 13.24
N ASP A 520 -28.43 3.78 13.68
CA ASP A 520 -29.36 3.15 14.62
C ASP A 520 -28.76 2.61 15.92
N GLY A 521 -27.57 2.96 16.27
CA GLY A 521 -27.14 2.76 17.63
C GLY A 521 -26.16 1.67 17.98
N TYR A 522 -25.61 0.92 17.05
CA TYR A 522 -24.70 -0.17 17.37
C TYR A 522 -23.38 -0.05 16.62
N LEU A 523 -22.33 0.24 17.30
CA LEU A 523 -21.06 0.57 16.70
C LEU A 523 -19.86 0.07 17.45
N TRP A 524 -18.84 -0.44 16.75
CA TRP A 524 -17.54 -0.79 17.26
C TRP A 524 -17.48 -1.87 18.33
N SER A 525 -18.57 -2.43 18.72
CA SER A 525 -18.63 -3.56 19.64
C SER A 525 -19.83 -4.42 19.33
N ASP A 526 -19.91 -5.59 19.89
CA ASP A 526 -21.10 -6.42 19.87
C ASP A 526 -22.30 -5.78 20.59
N GLY A 527 -22.20 -4.54 20.83
CA GLY A 527 -23.25 -3.73 21.37
C GLY A 527 -23.75 -2.75 20.41
N TYR A 528 -23.53 -1.56 20.68
CA TYR A 528 -24.30 -0.48 20.23
C TYR A 528 -23.37 0.68 20.02
N LEU A 529 -23.20 1.06 18.82
CA LEU A 529 -22.21 2.05 18.56
C LEU A 529 -22.71 3.24 17.77
N TRP A 530 -22.45 3.48 16.69
CA TRP A 530 -22.63 4.66 15.88
C TRP A 530 -23.96 4.69 15.15
N SER A 531 -25.02 4.27 15.67
CA SER A 531 -26.19 4.09 14.85
C SER A 531 -27.36 4.99 15.23
N ASP A 532 -28.37 4.89 14.47
CA ASP A 532 -29.61 5.64 14.52
C ASP A 532 -30.23 5.62 15.90
N GLY A 533 -29.91 6.47 16.65
CA GLY A 533 -30.45 6.58 17.97
C GLY A 533 -29.55 6.07 19.05
N TYR A 534 -28.47 5.39 18.76
CA TYR A 534 -27.69 4.83 19.82
C TYR A 534 -26.24 5.26 19.86
N LEU A 535 -25.74 5.77 18.82
CA LEU A 535 -24.41 6.25 18.85
C LEU A 535 -24.32 7.73 18.78
N TRP A 536 -24.45 8.26 17.64
CA TRP A 536 -24.52 9.70 17.45
C TRP A 536 -25.87 10.27 17.83
N SER A 537 -26.84 9.46 18.04
CA SER A 537 -28.15 9.91 18.40
C SER A 537 -28.63 9.40 19.76
N ASP A 538 -28.48 8.12 20.10
CA ASP A 538 -29.12 7.55 21.29
C ASP A 538 -28.19 6.80 22.25
N GLY A 539 -26.91 6.91 22.11
CA GLY A 539 -26.12 6.61 23.22
C GLY A 539 -25.45 5.29 23.37
N TYR A 540 -25.25 4.56 22.34
CA TYR A 540 -24.46 3.35 22.41
C TYR A 540 -23.21 3.47 21.57
N LEU A 541 -22.10 3.65 22.20
CA LEU A 541 -20.87 3.96 21.54
C LEU A 541 -19.71 3.18 22.10
N TRP A 542 -18.86 2.59 21.26
CA TRP A 542 -17.61 1.95 21.62
C TRP A 542 -17.71 0.84 22.67
N SER A 543 -18.88 0.49 23.08
CA SER A 543 -19.11 -0.56 24.06
C SER A 543 -20.50 -1.14 23.90
N ASP A 544 -20.71 -2.30 24.47
CA ASP A 544 -22.00 -2.93 24.71
C ASP A 544 -22.94 -2.08 25.56
N GLY A 545 -22.70 -0.83 25.64
CA GLY A 545 -23.47 0.09 26.43
C GLY A 545 -23.81 1.32 25.69
N TYR A 546 -23.73 2.33 26.40
CA TYR A 546 -24.21 3.62 26.07
C TYR A 546 -23.04 4.57 26.15
N LEU A 547 -22.55 5.01 25.06
CA LEU A 547 -21.39 5.85 25.10
C LEU A 547 -21.61 7.28 24.63
N TRP A 548 -22.30 7.46 23.57
CA TRP A 548 -22.33 8.77 22.96
C TRP A 548 -23.70 9.40 22.84
N SER A 549 -24.74 8.76 23.23
CA SER A 549 -26.07 9.23 22.92
C SER A 549 -26.44 10.50 23.65
N ASP A 550 -26.33 10.48 24.93
CA ASP A 550 -26.77 11.58 25.77
C ASP A 550 -25.66 12.60 26.05
N ALA A 551 -24.44 12.25 25.76
CA ALA A 551 -23.30 13.09 26.06
C ALA A 551 -22.85 13.96 24.87
N VAL A 552 -23.28 13.66 23.67
CA VAL A 552 -22.79 14.33 22.47
C VAL A 552 -23.97 14.79 21.60
N GLY A 553 -24.76 15.62 22.14
CA GLY A 553 -25.87 16.29 21.42
C GLY A 553 -25.40 17.19 20.26
N ASP A 554 -24.11 17.43 20.14
CA ASP A 554 -23.47 18.08 19.01
C ASP A 554 -22.33 17.21 18.55
N ALA A 555 -22.58 16.38 17.55
CA ALA A 555 -21.59 15.51 16.93
C ALA A 555 -20.36 16.30 16.48
N THR A 556 -19.31 16.23 17.26
CA THR A 556 -17.99 16.63 16.78
C THR A 556 -17.51 15.55 15.81
N PRO A 557 -17.05 15.87 14.60
CA PRO A 557 -16.58 14.86 13.68
C PRO A 557 -15.48 14.06 14.33
N LEU A 558 -15.51 12.74 14.18
CA LEU A 558 -14.48 11.81 14.67
C LEU A 558 -13.08 12.10 14.18
N PHE A 559 -12.98 12.90 13.17
CA PHE A 559 -11.72 13.29 12.56
C PHE A 559 -11.78 14.78 12.24
N ASP A 560 -10.79 15.52 12.69
CA ASP A 560 -10.56 16.86 12.16
C ASP A 560 -10.00 16.78 10.73
N ALA A 561 -9.93 17.92 10.08
CA ALA A 561 -9.39 18.04 8.73
C ALA A 561 -7.89 17.62 8.61
N GLN A 562 -7.26 17.23 9.70
CA GLN A 562 -5.89 16.78 9.80
C GLN A 562 -5.77 15.30 10.20
N GLY A 563 -6.89 14.59 10.36
CA GLY A 563 -6.90 13.15 10.62
C GLY A 563 -6.51 12.77 12.06
N GLN A 564 -6.72 13.67 13.02
CA GLN A 564 -6.49 13.35 14.42
C GLN A 564 -7.75 12.72 15.02
N SER A 565 -7.60 11.56 15.66
CA SER A 565 -8.65 10.98 16.47
C SER A 565 -8.78 11.79 17.77
N PHE A 566 -9.97 12.25 18.07
CA PHE A 566 -10.25 12.75 19.40
C PHE A 566 -10.46 11.58 20.35
N LEU A 567 -9.47 11.32 21.17
CA LEU A 567 -9.69 10.59 22.42
C LEU A 567 -10.51 11.55 23.32
N LEU A 568 -11.73 11.17 23.61
CA LEU A 568 -12.46 11.84 24.68
C LEU A 568 -11.76 11.51 25.98
N ASN A 569 -11.43 12.56 26.72
CA ASN A 569 -10.87 12.40 28.05
C ASN A 569 -11.85 11.62 28.91
N ASP A 570 -11.37 10.51 29.45
CA ASP A 570 -11.94 9.90 30.63
C ASP A 570 -11.91 10.93 31.77
N ASP A 571 -13.05 11.36 32.23
CA ASP A 571 -13.23 11.84 33.59
C ASP A 571 -13.95 10.76 34.42
#